data_f77e09805c810d4df241a2ac5a097b1b
#
_entry.id   f77e09805c810d4df241a2ac5a097b1b
#
_cell.length_a   1.000
_cell.length_b   1.000
_cell.length_c   1.000
_cell.angle_alpha   90.00
_cell.angle_beta   90.00
_cell.angle_gamma   90.00
#
_symmetry.space_group_name_H-M   'P 1'
#
loop_
_entity.id
_entity.type
_entity.pdbx_description
1 polymer ?
#
loop_
_entity_poly.entity_id
_entity_poly.type
_entity_poly.pdbx_seq_one_letter_code
_entity_poly.pdbx_strand_id
1 'polypeptide(L)'
;IVDNKVLVLRTKTPSKYAIIPRSKHIGEVKNGIHEVAIHWGLDEVKVLANLGVRNVPSPILRNYTWPGRYTPFNHQRDTAAFLTMHKRAFVFSEPGTGKTLSALWAADYLMKLGKVRRVLILCPLSIMQAAWMGDITKSIVHRTAVIAYHSNAARRVEIVNNDYEFVISNFDGLPLIADAILADERFDLIIGDEANAWKNVSTRRWKTLHKLVGPDTYLWLMTGTPAAQSPV
;
A
#
# COMPACT_ATOMS: atom_id res chain seq x y z
N ILE A 1 1.70 3.31 24.18
CA ILE A 1 2.84 2.89 23.36
C ILE A 1 4.10 3.19 24.13
N VAL A 2 4.97 2.19 24.29
CA VAL A 2 6.24 2.30 25.00
C VAL A 2 7.37 2.16 23.98
N ASP A 3 8.31 3.10 24.01
CA ASP A 3 9.55 3.14 23.19
C ASP A 3 9.32 2.93 21.67
N ASN A 4 8.15 3.31 21.16
CA ASN A 4 7.72 3.08 19.77
C ASN A 4 7.81 1.59 19.31
N LYS A 5 7.86 0.64 20.24
CA LYS A 5 8.03 -0.80 19.97
C LYS A 5 6.95 -1.66 20.58
N VAL A 6 6.30 -1.20 21.65
CA VAL A 6 5.35 -2.00 22.42
C VAL A 6 4.04 -1.26 22.61
N LEU A 7 2.95 -1.96 22.31
CA LEU A 7 1.58 -1.56 22.69
C LEU A 7 1.29 -2.19 24.06
N VAL A 8 0.79 -1.40 25.00
CA VAL A 8 0.26 -1.91 26.27
C VAL A 8 -1.25 -1.74 26.25
N LEU A 9 -1.95 -2.86 26.31
CA LEU A 9 -3.41 -2.92 26.37
C LEU A 9 -3.86 -3.20 27.80
N ARG A 10 -4.92 -2.53 28.24
CA ARG A 10 -5.63 -2.81 29.50
C ARG A 10 -6.90 -3.56 29.21
N THR A 11 -7.08 -4.73 29.82
CA THR A 11 -8.18 -5.64 29.54
C THR A 11 -8.59 -6.47 30.76
N LYS A 12 -9.86 -6.87 30.82
CA LYS A 12 -10.35 -7.88 31.77
C LYS A 12 -10.14 -9.32 31.30
N THR A 13 -9.80 -9.49 30.02
CA THR A 13 -9.66 -10.83 29.40
C THR A 13 -8.28 -10.97 28.73
N PRO A 14 -7.20 -11.07 29.51
CA PRO A 14 -5.84 -11.12 28.96
C PRO A 14 -5.59 -12.35 28.07
N SER A 15 -6.24 -13.47 28.35
CA SER A 15 -6.14 -14.71 27.56
C SER A 15 -6.56 -14.54 26.10
N LYS A 16 -7.48 -13.61 25.81
CA LYS A 16 -7.91 -13.29 24.44
C LYS A 16 -6.73 -12.86 23.55
N TYR A 17 -5.71 -12.23 24.13
CA TYR A 17 -4.57 -11.68 23.40
C TYR A 17 -3.36 -12.60 23.38
N ALA A 18 -3.43 -13.77 24.03
CA ALA A 18 -2.34 -14.75 24.05
C ALA A 18 -2.04 -15.36 22.66
N ILE A 19 -3.01 -15.31 21.74
CA ILE A 19 -2.83 -15.77 20.35
C ILE A 19 -1.96 -14.81 19.50
N ILE A 20 -1.71 -13.58 19.97
CA ILE A 20 -0.92 -12.61 19.24
C ILE A 20 0.58 -12.97 19.42
N PRO A 21 1.32 -13.16 18.33
CA PRO A 21 2.75 -13.39 18.43
C PRO A 21 3.45 -12.30 19.25
N ARG A 22 4.41 -12.69 20.07
CA ARG A 22 5.18 -11.77 20.92
C ARG A 22 4.32 -10.93 21.87
N SER A 23 3.14 -11.45 22.27
CA SER A 23 2.38 -10.88 23.38
C SER A 23 2.88 -11.42 24.71
N LYS A 24 2.82 -10.55 25.74
CA LYS A 24 3.21 -10.94 27.13
C LYS A 24 2.19 -10.36 28.10
N HIS A 25 1.59 -11.21 28.92
CA HIS A 25 0.81 -10.77 30.07
C HIS A 25 1.76 -10.19 31.10
N ILE A 26 1.58 -8.93 31.48
CA ILE A 26 2.45 -8.25 32.46
C ILE A 26 1.95 -8.54 33.88
N GLY A 27 0.66 -8.40 34.12
CA GLY A 27 0.04 -8.63 35.42
C GLY A 27 -1.27 -7.88 35.59
N GLU A 28 -1.90 -8.05 36.74
CA GLU A 28 -3.07 -7.29 37.15
C GLU A 28 -2.66 -5.93 37.70
N VAL A 29 -3.31 -4.86 37.24
CA VAL A 29 -3.09 -3.50 37.72
C VAL A 29 -4.05 -3.18 38.85
N LYS A 30 -5.36 -3.36 38.66
CA LYS A 30 -6.41 -3.08 39.65
C LYS A 30 -7.75 -3.65 39.18
N ASN A 31 -8.54 -4.18 40.14
CA ASN A 31 -9.95 -4.56 39.92
C ASN A 31 -10.16 -5.52 38.72
N GLY A 32 -9.33 -6.53 38.57
CA GLY A 32 -9.41 -7.50 37.48
C GLY A 32 -8.99 -6.94 36.12
N ILE A 33 -8.38 -5.76 36.08
CA ILE A 33 -7.80 -5.20 34.87
C ILE A 33 -6.34 -5.62 34.77
N HIS A 34 -6.00 -6.28 33.69
CA HIS A 34 -4.64 -6.76 33.40
C HIS A 34 -4.00 -5.93 32.29
N GLU A 35 -2.69 -5.82 32.32
CA GLU A 35 -1.89 -5.28 31.23
C GLU A 35 -1.28 -6.39 30.39
N VAL A 36 -1.41 -6.22 29.07
CA VAL A 36 -0.82 -7.11 28.06
C VAL A 36 0.08 -6.27 27.16
N ALA A 37 1.37 -6.60 27.16
CA ALA A 37 2.35 -6.02 26.22
C ALA A 37 2.30 -6.80 24.90
N ILE A 38 2.26 -6.07 23.80
CA ILE A 38 2.24 -6.63 22.45
C ILE A 38 3.27 -5.89 21.63
N HIS A 39 4.08 -6.60 20.86
CA HIS A 39 4.96 -5.96 19.91
C HIS A 39 4.17 -5.06 18.96
N TRP A 40 4.64 -3.84 18.73
CA TRP A 40 3.97 -2.93 17.82
C TRP A 40 4.47 -3.15 16.38
N GLY A 41 4.13 -4.27 15.81
CA GLY A 41 4.36 -4.65 14.43
C GLY A 41 3.08 -4.60 13.60
N LEU A 42 3.20 -4.63 12.29
CA LEU A 42 2.07 -4.55 11.38
C LEU A 42 1.14 -5.75 11.50
N ASP A 43 1.68 -6.95 11.69
CA ASP A 43 0.89 -8.17 11.81
C ASP A 43 0.11 -8.18 13.13
N GLU A 44 0.77 -7.80 14.22
CA GLU A 44 0.13 -7.73 15.54
C GLU A 44 -1.00 -6.69 15.54
N VAL A 45 -0.82 -5.54 14.90
CA VAL A 45 -1.87 -4.52 14.76
C VAL A 45 -3.06 -5.05 13.94
N LYS A 46 -2.81 -5.80 12.86
CA LYS A 46 -3.87 -6.45 12.07
C LYS A 46 -4.64 -7.48 12.89
N VAL A 47 -3.94 -8.31 13.67
CA VAL A 47 -4.60 -9.28 14.56
C VAL A 47 -5.43 -8.56 15.62
N LEU A 48 -4.92 -7.48 16.22
CA LEU A 48 -5.67 -6.66 17.18
C LEU A 48 -6.96 -6.10 16.56
N ALA A 49 -6.88 -5.58 15.34
CA ALA A 49 -8.06 -5.09 14.62
C ALA A 49 -9.10 -6.20 14.40
N ASN A 50 -8.67 -7.40 14.02
CA ASN A 50 -9.54 -8.58 13.87
C ASN A 50 -10.15 -9.03 15.20
N LEU A 51 -9.45 -8.85 16.32
CA LEU A 51 -9.97 -9.10 17.66
C LEU A 51 -10.92 -7.99 18.16
N GLY A 52 -11.22 -6.99 17.32
CA GLY A 52 -12.14 -5.90 17.64
C GLY A 52 -11.52 -4.75 18.44
N VAL A 53 -10.19 -4.69 18.56
CA VAL A 53 -9.52 -3.53 19.14
C VAL A 53 -9.51 -2.40 18.13
N ARG A 54 -10.20 -1.31 18.45
CA ARG A 54 -10.35 -0.15 17.56
C ARG A 54 -9.19 0.84 17.73
N ASN A 55 -8.94 1.62 16.70
CA ASN A 55 -8.01 2.76 16.70
C ASN A 55 -6.56 2.40 17.06
N VAL A 56 -6.13 1.17 16.74
CA VAL A 56 -4.71 0.80 16.88
C VAL A 56 -3.95 1.44 15.70
N PRO A 57 -3.01 2.35 15.97
CA PRO A 57 -2.30 3.04 14.91
C PRO A 57 -1.35 2.09 14.17
N SER A 58 -1.23 2.26 12.84
CA SER A 58 -0.23 1.53 12.06
C SER A 58 1.18 1.92 12.52
N PRO A 59 2.10 0.95 12.64
CA PRO A 59 3.47 1.22 13.07
C PRO A 59 4.25 2.16 12.14
N ILE A 60 3.85 2.31 10.88
CA ILE A 60 4.47 3.27 9.95
C ILE A 60 4.52 4.69 10.54
N LEU A 61 3.53 5.07 11.33
CA LEU A 61 3.45 6.41 11.92
C LEU A 61 4.62 6.74 12.88
N ARG A 62 5.31 5.72 13.40
CA ARG A 62 6.40 5.87 14.38
C ARG A 62 7.70 5.19 13.96
N ASN A 63 7.60 4.07 13.24
CA ASN A 63 8.74 3.21 12.91
C ASN A 63 9.28 3.46 11.49
N TYR A 64 8.80 4.50 10.82
CA TYR A 64 9.21 4.85 9.47
C TYR A 64 9.80 6.25 9.41
N THR A 65 10.92 6.40 8.73
CA THR A 65 11.69 7.64 8.69
C THR A 65 11.20 8.67 7.69
N TRP A 66 10.21 8.30 6.85
CA TRP A 66 9.66 9.13 5.77
C TRP A 66 10.77 9.70 4.87
N PRO A 67 11.44 8.83 4.10
CA PRO A 67 12.63 9.22 3.34
C PRO A 67 12.29 10.23 2.24
N GLY A 68 13.35 10.89 1.75
CA GLY A 68 13.29 11.77 0.60
C GLY A 68 13.23 13.26 0.96
N ARG A 69 12.92 14.05 -0.06
CA ARG A 69 12.97 15.52 0.00
C ARG A 69 11.80 16.14 0.77
N TYR A 70 10.66 15.43 0.82
CA TYR A 70 9.42 15.99 1.33
C TYR A 70 9.14 15.55 2.77
N THR A 71 8.69 16.49 3.60
CA THR A 71 8.12 16.17 4.90
C THR A 71 6.63 15.90 4.73
N PRO A 72 6.12 14.71 5.10
CA PRO A 72 4.71 14.40 4.91
C PRO A 72 3.81 15.24 5.81
N PHE A 73 2.71 15.71 5.25
CA PHE A 73 1.60 16.27 6.03
C PHE A 73 0.87 15.17 6.82
N ASN A 74 0.13 15.55 7.86
CA ASN A 74 -0.58 14.58 8.70
C ASN A 74 -1.55 13.71 7.88
N HIS A 75 -2.35 14.28 6.99
CA HIS A 75 -3.26 13.51 6.14
C HIS A 75 -2.54 12.51 5.21
N GLN A 76 -1.31 12.82 4.77
CA GLN A 76 -0.50 11.91 3.98
C GLN A 76 0.02 10.74 4.82
N ARG A 77 0.44 11.01 6.06
CA ARG A 77 0.81 9.98 7.03
C ARG A 77 -0.37 9.06 7.35
N ASP A 78 -1.55 9.63 7.57
CA ASP A 78 -2.77 8.88 7.87
C ASP A 78 -3.19 8.02 6.66
N THR A 79 -3.11 8.56 5.45
CA THR A 79 -3.36 7.81 4.21
C THR A 79 -2.36 6.66 4.04
N ALA A 80 -1.08 6.90 4.25
CA ALA A 80 -0.07 5.85 4.19
C ALA A 80 -0.31 4.78 5.27
N ALA A 81 -0.65 5.19 6.49
CA ALA A 81 -1.00 4.28 7.58
C ALA A 81 -2.21 3.40 7.21
N PHE A 82 -3.27 4.00 6.66
CA PHE A 82 -4.44 3.27 6.17
C PHE A 82 -4.05 2.24 5.09
N LEU A 83 -3.26 2.62 4.10
CA LEU A 83 -2.83 1.74 3.01
C LEU A 83 -2.04 0.54 3.52
N THR A 84 -1.14 0.71 4.50
CA THR A 84 -0.37 -0.41 5.05
C THR A 84 -1.22 -1.44 5.78
N MET A 85 -2.37 -1.02 6.29
CA MET A 85 -3.31 -1.89 7.01
C MET A 85 -4.23 -2.71 6.08
N HIS A 86 -4.43 -2.26 4.83
CA HIS A 86 -5.43 -2.82 3.93
C HIS A 86 -4.81 -3.38 2.65
N LYS A 87 -5.03 -4.67 2.37
CA LYS A 87 -4.65 -5.27 1.08
C LYS A 87 -5.47 -4.69 -0.08
N ARG A 88 -6.73 -4.36 0.16
CA ARG A 88 -7.64 -3.75 -0.81
C ARG A 88 -8.06 -2.39 -0.28
N ALA A 89 -7.78 -1.34 -1.01
CA ALA A 89 -8.08 0.02 -0.56
C ALA A 89 -8.49 0.92 -1.71
N PHE A 90 -9.44 1.82 -1.41
CA PHE A 90 -9.73 2.99 -2.22
C PHE A 90 -9.30 4.24 -1.45
N VAL A 91 -8.60 5.13 -2.14
CA VAL A 91 -8.21 6.44 -1.61
C VAL A 91 -8.92 7.52 -2.39
N PHE A 92 -9.88 8.15 -1.73
CA PHE A 92 -10.62 9.29 -2.26
C PHE A 92 -10.07 10.58 -1.62
N SER A 93 -9.31 11.32 -2.39
CA SER A 93 -8.70 12.57 -1.93
C SER A 93 -8.59 13.54 -3.10
N GLU A 94 -8.78 14.81 -2.87
CA GLU A 94 -8.71 15.84 -3.89
C GLU A 94 -7.38 15.83 -4.67
N PRO A 95 -7.36 16.32 -5.91
CA PRO A 95 -6.11 16.55 -6.64
C PRO A 95 -5.15 17.44 -5.83
N GLY A 96 -3.86 17.19 -5.93
CA GLY A 96 -2.84 17.98 -5.23
C GLY A 96 -2.62 17.63 -3.75
N THR A 97 -3.39 16.74 -3.14
CA THR A 97 -3.22 16.34 -1.72
C THR A 97 -2.01 15.42 -1.49
N GLY A 98 -1.30 15.00 -2.54
CA GLY A 98 -0.12 14.13 -2.44
C GLY A 98 -0.45 12.65 -2.22
N LYS A 99 -1.54 12.15 -2.82
CA LYS A 99 -1.90 10.71 -2.83
C LYS A 99 -0.74 9.84 -3.30
N THR A 100 -0.05 10.26 -4.35
CA THR A 100 1.13 9.59 -4.92
C THR A 100 2.19 9.34 -3.85
N LEU A 101 2.59 10.40 -3.13
CA LEU A 101 3.59 10.31 -2.05
C LEU A 101 3.13 9.39 -0.92
N SER A 102 1.85 9.48 -0.52
CA SER A 102 1.30 8.61 0.52
C SER A 102 1.38 7.13 0.13
N ALA A 103 1.05 6.81 -1.13
CA ALA A 103 1.12 5.45 -1.66
C ALA A 103 2.57 4.96 -1.79
N LEU A 104 3.49 5.82 -2.25
CA LEU A 104 4.91 5.48 -2.37
C LEU A 104 5.55 5.19 -1.00
N TRP A 105 5.30 6.01 0.01
CA TRP A 105 5.79 5.76 1.37
C TRP A 105 5.20 4.50 1.99
N ALA A 106 3.90 4.25 1.78
CA ALA A 106 3.27 3.01 2.24
C ALA A 106 3.87 1.77 1.55
N ALA A 107 4.11 1.83 0.23
CA ALA A 107 4.74 0.77 -0.53
C ALA A 107 6.18 0.52 -0.06
N ASP A 108 6.99 1.57 0.08
CA ASP A 108 8.38 1.45 0.59
C ASP A 108 8.41 0.85 2.00
N TYR A 109 7.49 1.25 2.86
CA TYR A 109 7.39 0.66 4.20
C TYR A 109 7.06 -0.85 4.15
N LEU A 110 6.11 -1.27 3.31
CA LEU A 110 5.79 -2.69 3.13
C LEU A 110 6.97 -3.46 2.52
N MET A 111 7.72 -2.84 1.61
CA MET A 111 8.94 -3.43 1.04
C MET A 111 10.03 -3.60 2.10
N LYS A 112 10.24 -2.63 2.97
CA LYS A 112 11.17 -2.73 4.13
C LYS A 112 10.80 -3.86 5.09
N LEU A 113 9.51 -4.16 5.21
CA LEU A 113 9.01 -5.29 6.01
C LEU A 113 9.04 -6.64 5.25
N GLY A 114 9.49 -6.68 4.00
CA GLY A 114 9.49 -7.88 3.16
C GLY A 114 8.09 -8.37 2.74
N LYS A 115 7.06 -7.52 2.86
CA LYS A 115 5.67 -7.86 2.52
C LYS A 115 5.31 -7.54 1.06
N VAL A 116 6.10 -6.73 0.40
CA VAL A 116 5.99 -6.35 -1.00
C VAL A 116 7.40 -6.40 -1.60
N ARG A 117 7.53 -7.03 -2.76
CA ARG A 117 8.82 -7.16 -3.48
C ARG A 117 8.86 -6.26 -4.71
N ARG A 118 7.78 -6.25 -5.51
CA ARG A 118 7.64 -5.41 -6.69
C ARG A 118 6.28 -4.72 -6.72
N VAL A 119 6.26 -3.53 -7.30
CA VAL A 119 5.07 -2.68 -7.40
C VAL A 119 4.77 -2.37 -8.86
N LEU A 120 3.55 -2.66 -9.29
CA LEU A 120 3.01 -2.19 -10.57
C LEU A 120 2.19 -0.93 -10.35
N ILE A 121 2.56 0.16 -11.03
CA ILE A 121 1.81 1.41 -11.02
C ILE A 121 1.10 1.59 -12.36
N LEU A 122 -0.20 1.76 -12.31
CA LEU A 122 -1.06 1.97 -13.47
C LEU A 122 -1.66 3.37 -13.41
N CYS A 123 -1.30 4.22 -14.34
CA CYS A 123 -1.71 5.63 -14.34
C CYS A 123 -1.90 6.16 -15.77
N PRO A 124 -2.50 7.35 -15.94
CA PRO A 124 -2.53 8.04 -17.23
C PRO A 124 -1.12 8.28 -17.78
N LEU A 125 -0.97 8.19 -19.11
CA LEU A 125 0.30 8.38 -19.81
C LEU A 125 0.98 9.71 -19.45
N SER A 126 0.20 10.77 -19.34
CA SER A 126 0.67 12.14 -19.09
C SER A 126 1.38 12.33 -17.75
N ILE A 127 1.06 11.50 -16.75
CA ILE A 127 1.61 11.65 -15.39
C ILE A 127 2.68 10.61 -15.02
N MET A 128 2.97 9.65 -15.90
CA MET A 128 3.96 8.60 -15.62
C MET A 128 5.33 9.18 -15.28
N GLN A 129 5.82 10.10 -16.11
CA GLN A 129 7.15 10.71 -15.92
C GLN A 129 7.13 11.82 -14.88
N ALA A 130 6.21 12.77 -15.01
CA ALA A 130 6.24 14.00 -14.22
C ALA A 130 5.83 13.77 -12.76
N ALA A 131 4.79 12.97 -12.52
CA ALA A 131 4.31 12.69 -11.18
C ALA A 131 4.99 11.42 -10.62
N TRP A 132 4.68 10.24 -11.15
CA TRP A 132 5.11 8.99 -10.53
C TRP A 132 6.63 8.80 -10.51
N MET A 133 7.30 8.86 -11.66
CA MET A 133 8.77 8.74 -11.70
C MET A 133 9.42 9.90 -10.94
N GLY A 134 8.91 11.12 -11.12
CA GLY A 134 9.42 12.30 -10.42
C GLY A 134 9.29 12.20 -8.90
N ASP A 135 8.19 11.67 -8.38
CA ASP A 135 8.00 11.51 -6.95
C ASP A 135 8.81 10.33 -6.37
N ILE A 136 8.96 9.21 -7.10
CA ILE A 136 9.85 8.12 -6.69
C ILE A 136 11.28 8.63 -6.49
N THR A 137 11.81 9.35 -7.47
CA THR A 137 13.19 9.88 -7.43
C THR A 137 13.42 10.96 -6.38
N LYS A 138 12.36 11.55 -5.82
CA LYS A 138 12.45 12.59 -4.77
C LYS A 138 12.09 12.08 -3.37
N SER A 139 11.28 11.03 -3.28
CA SER A 139 10.77 10.56 -1.98
C SER A 139 11.37 9.24 -1.52
N ILE A 140 11.61 8.30 -2.43
CA ILE A 140 12.15 6.96 -2.13
C ILE A 140 13.36 6.65 -3.02
N VAL A 141 14.33 7.54 -3.04
CA VAL A 141 15.51 7.55 -3.93
C VAL A 141 16.35 6.27 -3.91
N HIS A 142 16.21 5.47 -2.89
CA HIS A 142 16.91 4.18 -2.73
C HIS A 142 16.21 3.03 -3.47
N ARG A 143 15.05 3.30 -4.10
CA ARG A 143 14.29 2.33 -4.87
C ARG A 143 14.53 2.48 -6.37
N THR A 144 14.53 1.36 -7.08
CA THR A 144 14.65 1.33 -8.52
C THR A 144 13.29 1.41 -9.20
N ALA A 145 13.19 2.22 -10.26
CA ALA A 145 11.94 2.38 -10.98
C ALA A 145 12.15 2.50 -12.48
N VAL A 146 11.15 2.06 -13.26
CA VAL A 146 11.15 2.16 -14.72
C VAL A 146 9.75 2.45 -15.25
N ILE A 147 9.69 3.15 -16.38
CA ILE A 147 8.47 3.34 -17.16
C ILE A 147 8.43 2.30 -18.27
N ALA A 148 7.49 1.35 -18.18
CA ALA A 148 7.24 0.31 -19.17
C ALA A 148 6.34 0.85 -20.29
N TYR A 149 6.87 1.82 -21.06
CA TYR A 149 6.19 2.42 -22.19
C TYR A 149 7.10 2.45 -23.43
N HIS A 150 6.62 1.87 -24.52
CA HIS A 150 7.27 1.88 -25.82
C HIS A 150 6.22 1.61 -26.91
N SER A 151 6.43 2.06 -28.15
CA SER A 151 5.56 1.77 -29.29
C SER A 151 5.50 0.27 -29.60
N ASN A 152 6.64 -0.43 -29.48
CA ASN A 152 6.75 -1.87 -29.66
C ASN A 152 6.39 -2.61 -28.35
N ALA A 153 5.43 -3.55 -28.43
CA ALA A 153 4.97 -4.34 -27.28
C ALA A 153 6.09 -5.26 -26.71
N ALA A 154 6.92 -5.86 -27.56
CA ALA A 154 8.02 -6.72 -27.11
C ALA A 154 9.01 -5.94 -26.23
N ARG A 155 9.31 -4.68 -26.57
CA ARG A 155 10.16 -3.82 -25.75
C ARG A 155 9.53 -3.49 -24.39
N ARG A 156 8.21 -3.36 -24.31
CA ARG A 156 7.54 -3.18 -23.00
C ARG A 156 7.72 -4.40 -22.10
N VAL A 157 7.58 -5.60 -22.67
CA VAL A 157 7.80 -6.86 -21.96
C VAL A 157 9.25 -6.98 -21.50
N GLU A 158 10.22 -6.66 -22.37
CA GLU A 158 11.63 -6.62 -22.01
C GLU A 158 11.91 -5.69 -20.82
N ILE A 159 11.32 -4.48 -20.81
CA ILE A 159 11.44 -3.54 -19.71
C ILE A 159 10.88 -4.13 -18.39
N VAL A 160 9.73 -4.79 -18.46
CA VAL A 160 9.10 -5.41 -17.27
C VAL A 160 9.95 -6.57 -16.74
N ASN A 161 10.62 -7.33 -17.61
CA ASN A 161 11.46 -8.46 -17.22
C ASN A 161 12.78 -8.06 -16.54
N ASN A 162 13.17 -6.78 -16.61
CA ASN A 162 14.30 -6.29 -15.84
C ASN A 162 13.97 -6.14 -14.35
N ASP A 163 15.00 -6.13 -13.52
CA ASP A 163 14.86 -6.19 -12.06
C ASP A 163 14.64 -4.80 -11.42
N TYR A 164 13.57 -4.12 -11.82
CA TYR A 164 13.12 -2.89 -11.18
C TYR A 164 12.06 -3.16 -10.11
N GLU A 165 12.17 -2.48 -8.99
CA GLU A 165 11.23 -2.61 -7.87
C GLU A 165 9.86 -1.97 -8.19
N PHE A 166 9.86 -0.85 -8.93
CA PHE A 166 8.66 -0.14 -9.36
C PHE A 166 8.59 -0.13 -10.89
N VAL A 167 7.48 -0.64 -11.42
CA VAL A 167 7.17 -0.63 -12.85
C VAL A 167 5.95 0.24 -13.09
N ILE A 168 6.10 1.30 -13.88
CA ILE A 168 5.04 2.25 -14.20
C ILE A 168 4.54 1.98 -15.61
N SER A 169 3.24 1.80 -15.79
CA SER A 169 2.63 1.62 -17.10
C SER A 169 1.31 2.38 -17.23
N ASN A 170 0.90 2.67 -18.46
CA ASN A 170 -0.42 3.21 -18.72
C ASN A 170 -1.48 2.09 -18.78
N PHE A 171 -2.75 2.46 -18.62
CA PHE A 171 -3.87 1.52 -18.57
C PHE A 171 -3.97 0.65 -19.82
N ASP A 172 -3.80 1.24 -21.01
CA ASP A 172 -3.90 0.53 -22.29
C ASP A 172 -2.66 -0.33 -22.58
N GLY A 173 -1.56 -0.07 -21.89
CA GLY A 173 -0.35 -0.89 -21.91
C GLY A 173 -0.46 -2.18 -21.08
N LEU A 174 -1.36 -2.19 -20.09
CA LEU A 174 -1.49 -3.33 -19.17
C LEU A 174 -1.74 -4.68 -19.89
N PRO A 175 -2.66 -4.78 -20.87
CA PRO A 175 -2.86 -6.05 -21.59
C PRO A 175 -1.63 -6.54 -22.38
N LEU A 176 -0.69 -5.65 -22.71
CA LEU A 176 0.52 -5.98 -23.47
C LEU A 176 1.63 -6.59 -22.59
N ILE A 177 1.60 -6.30 -21.30
CA ILE A 177 2.61 -6.73 -20.32
C ILE A 177 2.06 -7.73 -19.29
N ALA A 178 0.77 -8.06 -19.37
CA ALA A 178 0.09 -8.85 -18.35
C ALA A 178 0.72 -10.23 -18.13
N ASP A 179 1.09 -10.93 -19.20
CA ASP A 179 1.68 -12.25 -19.09
C ASP A 179 3.07 -12.19 -18.44
N ALA A 180 3.86 -11.15 -18.71
CA ALA A 180 5.14 -10.92 -18.04
C ALA A 180 4.96 -10.61 -16.54
N ILE A 181 3.93 -9.82 -16.18
CA ILE A 181 3.58 -9.55 -14.78
C ILE A 181 3.15 -10.84 -14.07
N LEU A 182 2.32 -11.68 -14.71
CA LEU A 182 1.87 -12.96 -14.15
C LEU A 182 3.02 -13.97 -13.97
N ALA A 183 3.95 -13.98 -14.89
CA ALA A 183 5.13 -14.86 -14.82
C ALA A 183 6.10 -14.44 -13.72
N ASP A 184 6.09 -13.16 -13.31
CA ASP A 184 6.90 -12.67 -12.21
C ASP A 184 6.07 -12.62 -10.93
N GLU A 185 6.18 -13.66 -10.14
CA GLU A 185 5.46 -13.82 -8.87
C GLU A 185 5.79 -12.75 -7.80
N ARG A 186 6.66 -11.79 -8.10
CA ARG A 186 7.08 -10.73 -7.17
C ARG A 186 6.21 -9.48 -7.19
N PHE A 187 5.28 -9.35 -8.14
CA PHE A 187 4.35 -8.22 -8.19
C PHE A 187 3.27 -8.33 -7.09
N ASP A 188 3.66 -8.01 -5.88
CA ASP A 188 2.80 -8.14 -4.69
C ASP A 188 1.84 -6.95 -4.49
N LEU A 189 2.11 -5.81 -5.15
CA LEU A 189 1.28 -4.60 -5.05
C LEU A 189 0.99 -4.01 -6.42
N ILE A 190 -0.29 -3.71 -6.66
CA ILE A 190 -0.76 -2.93 -7.81
C ILE A 190 -1.38 -1.63 -7.30
N ILE A 191 -0.91 -0.50 -7.81
CA ILE A 191 -1.46 0.83 -7.54
C ILE A 191 -2.12 1.33 -8.83
N GLY A 192 -3.41 1.61 -8.78
CA GLY A 192 -4.16 2.22 -9.89
C GLY A 192 -4.49 3.68 -9.56
N ASP A 193 -3.82 4.61 -10.23
CA ASP A 193 -4.17 6.02 -10.15
C ASP A 193 -5.31 6.32 -11.13
N GLU A 194 -6.17 7.27 -10.81
CA GLU A 194 -7.42 7.52 -11.53
C GLU A 194 -8.34 6.29 -11.58
N ALA A 195 -8.87 5.88 -10.42
CA ALA A 195 -9.74 4.71 -10.25
C ALA A 195 -10.94 4.69 -11.22
N ASN A 196 -11.35 5.84 -11.74
CA ASN A 196 -12.39 5.96 -12.77
C ASN A 196 -12.08 5.15 -14.04
N ALA A 197 -10.81 4.91 -14.35
CA ALA A 197 -10.41 4.08 -15.49
C ALA A 197 -10.93 2.62 -15.37
N TRP A 198 -11.26 2.16 -14.17
CA TRP A 198 -11.64 0.78 -13.85
C TRP A 198 -13.14 0.57 -13.64
N LYS A 199 -13.98 1.60 -13.84
CA LYS A 199 -15.42 1.52 -13.58
C LYS A 199 -16.15 0.52 -14.47
N ASN A 200 -15.71 0.33 -15.72
CA ASN A 200 -16.36 -0.57 -16.65
C ASN A 200 -15.72 -1.95 -16.65
N VAL A 201 -16.41 -2.90 -16.04
CA VAL A 201 -16.00 -4.31 -15.90
C VAL A 201 -15.91 -5.07 -17.24
N SER A 202 -16.56 -4.59 -18.29
CA SER A 202 -16.52 -5.22 -19.62
C SER A 202 -15.21 -4.93 -20.37
N THR A 203 -14.46 -3.92 -19.96
CA THR A 203 -13.24 -3.50 -20.67
C THR A 203 -12.12 -4.52 -20.55
N ARG A 204 -11.30 -4.62 -21.61
CA ARG A 204 -10.13 -5.49 -21.63
C ARG A 204 -9.17 -5.16 -20.48
N ARG A 205 -8.92 -3.88 -20.19
CA ARG A 205 -8.04 -3.45 -19.08
C ARG A 205 -8.55 -3.93 -17.71
N TRP A 206 -9.88 -3.83 -17.44
CA TRP A 206 -10.44 -4.32 -16.17
C TRP A 206 -10.30 -5.84 -16.04
N LYS A 207 -10.64 -6.58 -17.09
CA LYS A 207 -10.49 -8.05 -17.13
C LYS A 207 -9.03 -8.47 -16.92
N THR A 208 -8.10 -7.72 -17.49
CA THR A 208 -6.66 -7.96 -17.29
C THR A 208 -6.24 -7.68 -15.86
N LEU A 209 -6.62 -6.52 -15.29
CA LEU A 209 -6.34 -6.21 -13.89
C LEU A 209 -6.88 -7.30 -12.96
N HIS A 210 -8.12 -7.74 -13.18
CA HIS A 210 -8.74 -8.78 -12.37
C HIS A 210 -7.95 -10.11 -12.38
N LYS A 211 -7.32 -10.47 -13.52
CA LYS A 211 -6.46 -11.66 -13.60
C LYS A 211 -5.16 -11.51 -12.79
N LEU A 212 -4.61 -10.29 -12.71
CA LEU A 212 -3.37 -10.01 -11.99
C LEU A 212 -3.55 -9.97 -10.47
N VAL A 213 -4.78 -9.74 -10.01
CA VAL A 213 -5.09 -9.53 -8.61
C VAL A 213 -5.42 -10.86 -7.94
N GLY A 214 -4.42 -11.53 -7.38
CA GLY A 214 -4.57 -12.73 -6.55
C GLY A 214 -4.98 -12.44 -5.11
N PRO A 215 -5.21 -13.46 -4.28
CA PRO A 215 -5.62 -13.31 -2.87
C PRO A 215 -4.63 -12.49 -2.02
N ASP A 216 -3.35 -12.63 -2.32
CA ASP A 216 -2.27 -11.99 -1.57
C ASP A 216 -1.78 -10.68 -2.17
N THR A 217 -2.15 -10.35 -3.40
CA THR A 217 -1.79 -9.10 -4.07
C THR A 217 -2.45 -7.91 -3.38
N TYR A 218 -1.70 -6.90 -3.01
CA TYR A 218 -2.26 -5.61 -2.60
C TYR A 218 -2.81 -4.87 -3.83
N LEU A 219 -3.99 -4.28 -3.71
CA LEU A 219 -4.57 -3.42 -4.75
C LEU A 219 -5.04 -2.12 -4.13
N TRP A 220 -4.39 -1.02 -4.50
CA TRP A 220 -4.77 0.33 -4.06
C TRP A 220 -5.23 1.13 -5.26
N LEU A 221 -6.48 1.58 -5.23
CA LEU A 221 -7.06 2.41 -6.26
C LEU A 221 -7.25 3.83 -5.72
N MET A 222 -6.78 4.81 -6.45
CA MET A 222 -6.79 6.21 -6.01
C MET A 222 -7.53 7.08 -7.03
N THR A 223 -8.26 8.08 -6.57
CA THR A 223 -8.89 9.06 -7.44
C THR A 223 -9.19 10.36 -6.70
N GLY A 224 -9.14 11.47 -7.42
CA GLY A 224 -9.61 12.77 -6.94
C GLY A 224 -11.11 12.97 -7.14
N THR A 225 -11.73 12.18 -8.01
CA THR A 225 -13.14 12.31 -8.37
C THR A 225 -13.84 10.95 -8.27
N PRO A 226 -14.29 10.53 -7.07
CA PRO A 226 -14.93 9.22 -6.89
C PRO A 226 -16.22 9.05 -7.69
N ALA A 227 -16.93 10.15 -7.96
CA ALA A 227 -18.07 10.20 -8.83
C ALA A 227 -17.79 11.19 -9.97
N ALA A 228 -17.38 10.69 -11.14
CA ALA A 228 -17.56 11.46 -12.36
C ALA A 228 -19.04 11.37 -12.70
N GLN A 229 -19.77 12.45 -12.52
CA GLN A 229 -21.21 12.60 -12.81
C GLN A 229 -22.10 11.71 -11.91
N SER A 230 -22.52 12.26 -10.81
CA SER A 230 -23.89 12.05 -10.37
C SER A 230 -24.75 12.97 -11.20
N PRO A 231 -25.80 12.46 -11.78
CA PRO A 231 -27.07 13.02 -11.39
C PRO A 231 -27.87 11.91 -10.75
N VAL A 232 -28.34 12.14 -9.63
CA VAL A 232 -29.73 12.03 -9.23
C VAL A 232 -29.72 12.25 -7.77
#